data_69ced7baffaa3571b87a63b931ad6a12
#
_entry.id   69ced7baffaa3571b87a63b931ad6a12
#
_cell.length_a   1.000
_cell.length_b   1.000
_cell.length_c   1.000
_cell.angle_alpha   90.00
_cell.angle_beta   90.00
_cell.angle_gamma   90.00
#
_symmetry.space_group_name_H-M   'P 1'
#
loop_
_entity.id
_entity.type
_entity.pdbx_description
1 polymer ?
#
loop_
_entity_poly.entity_id
_entity_poly.type
_entity_poly.pdbx_seq_one_letter_code
_entity_poly.pdbx_strand_id
1 'polypeptide(L)'
;VVLQENHTFDNYFGTFPGVDGTQGKKICIPKAQGSEECLSPFHASTLTPADMNHTWKTAHEDFDSGKMDGFVYSEGNILTLCYFDGGDIPRYWNVAKSYTLCDRYFTSVMSESAPNHLYLVAGTAGGLLDDRVPQTLTFPPIFEQLDLHGISWRVYSKQSWYQNFEYVQNNARASKNFSPSSQFALDVQSGTLADVCWIVGAPGGDEHPPKNVQTGQNSVIDDIVNPLGTSKYWDSSVIFITWDDYGGFYDHVSPPQVDEYGYGFRVPCLIVSPYARAGYVDSVVNDHTSILKFIEKRYSLDSLSSRDGSANDFSEAFDFSSAQHPFVKF
;
A
#
# COMPACT_ATOMS: atom_id res chain seq x y z
N VAL A 1 -6.12 -0.54 -7.95
CA VAL A 1 -5.34 -0.45 -6.71
C VAL A 1 -5.61 -1.70 -5.89
N VAL A 2 -4.56 -2.40 -5.45
CA VAL A 2 -4.63 -3.53 -4.53
C VAL A 2 -4.02 -3.07 -3.21
N LEU A 3 -4.78 -3.15 -2.15
CA LEU A 3 -4.36 -2.76 -0.81
C LEU A 3 -4.35 -4.01 0.08
N GLN A 4 -3.15 -4.41 0.49
CA GLN A 4 -2.88 -5.47 1.44
C GLN A 4 -2.60 -4.86 2.82
N GLU A 5 -2.33 -5.67 3.82
CA GLU A 5 -2.28 -5.24 5.21
C GLU A 5 -0.93 -5.48 5.87
N ASN A 6 -0.45 -4.43 6.53
CA ASN A 6 0.45 -4.39 7.66
C ASN A 6 1.86 -4.96 7.44
N HIS A 7 2.61 -4.44 6.43
CA HIS A 7 4.02 -4.80 6.27
C HIS A 7 4.85 -3.61 5.75
N THR A 8 6.03 -3.39 6.36
CA THR A 8 6.96 -2.36 5.88
C THR A 8 7.70 -2.76 4.60
N PHE A 9 8.31 -1.78 3.96
CA PHE A 9 9.21 -2.02 2.84
C PHE A 9 10.39 -2.89 3.24
N ASP A 10 11.05 -2.61 4.36
CA ASP A 10 12.19 -3.40 4.82
C ASP A 10 11.81 -4.83 5.20
N ASN A 11 10.59 -5.04 5.70
CA ASN A 11 10.09 -6.38 6.01
C ASN A 11 9.95 -7.27 4.76
N TYR A 12 9.59 -6.71 3.58
CA TYR A 12 9.36 -7.47 2.35
C TYR A 12 10.46 -7.34 1.30
N PHE A 13 11.06 -6.17 1.19
CA PHE A 13 12.03 -5.84 0.14
C PHE A 13 13.34 -5.27 0.67
N GLY A 14 13.55 -5.21 1.97
CA GLY A 14 14.76 -4.67 2.57
C GLY A 14 16.06 -5.36 2.14
N THR A 15 15.97 -6.58 1.61
CA THR A 15 17.10 -7.34 1.05
C THR A 15 17.08 -7.44 -0.48
N PHE A 16 16.14 -6.77 -1.16
CA PHE A 16 16.05 -6.78 -2.61
C PHE A 16 17.25 -6.03 -3.23
N PRO A 17 17.84 -6.51 -4.32
CA PRO A 17 18.99 -5.85 -4.93
C PRO A 17 18.68 -4.45 -5.48
N GLY A 18 19.51 -3.47 -5.17
CA GLY A 18 19.44 -2.13 -5.75
C GLY A 18 18.53 -1.14 -5.05
N VAL A 19 17.85 -1.54 -3.97
CA VAL A 19 16.99 -0.67 -3.16
C VAL A 19 17.75 -0.01 -2.01
N ASP A 20 17.19 1.05 -1.43
CA ASP A 20 17.60 1.53 -0.11
C ASP A 20 17.03 0.60 0.97
N GLY A 21 17.75 -0.47 1.22
CA GLY A 21 17.34 -1.57 2.10
C GLY A 21 18.25 -1.77 3.30
N THR A 22 18.04 -2.86 4.02
CA THR A 22 18.68 -3.15 5.31
C THR A 22 19.99 -3.94 5.21
N GLN A 23 20.46 -4.31 4.02
CA GLN A 23 21.65 -5.15 3.85
C GLN A 23 22.88 -4.56 4.56
N GLY A 24 23.42 -5.29 5.53
CA GLY A 24 24.58 -4.88 6.31
C GLY A 24 24.32 -3.79 7.35
N LYS A 25 23.10 -3.32 7.51
CA LYS A 25 22.72 -2.32 8.50
C LYS A 25 22.54 -2.97 9.88
N LYS A 26 22.91 -2.24 10.92
CA LYS A 26 22.64 -2.58 12.32
C LYS A 26 21.77 -1.50 12.91
N ILE A 27 20.85 -1.90 13.75
CA ILE A 27 19.99 -1.01 14.51
C ILE A 27 20.49 -1.01 15.93
N CYS A 28 20.88 0.15 16.43
CA CYS A 28 21.26 0.28 17.82
C CYS A 28 20.07 0.82 18.60
N ILE A 29 19.41 -0.08 19.34
CA ILE A 29 18.24 0.24 20.16
C ILE A 29 18.67 0.64 21.56
N PRO A 30 18.06 1.70 22.14
CA PRO A 30 18.25 2.03 23.52
C PRO A 30 17.70 0.90 24.40
N LYS A 31 18.55 0.36 25.28
CA LYS A 31 18.07 -0.43 26.42
C LYS A 31 17.67 0.50 27.53
N ALA A 32 16.70 0.10 28.35
CA ALA A 32 16.36 0.83 29.56
C ALA A 32 17.63 1.20 30.35
N GLN A 33 17.83 2.52 30.60
CA GLN A 33 18.93 3.11 31.35
C GLN A 33 20.34 3.08 30.69
N GLY A 34 20.48 3.59 29.45
CA GLY A 34 21.78 4.11 28.99
C GLY A 34 22.77 3.08 28.42
N SER A 35 22.34 1.87 28.12
CA SER A 35 23.08 0.93 27.30
C SER A 35 22.40 0.73 25.96
N GLU A 36 23.14 0.80 24.86
CA GLU A 36 22.66 0.46 23.54
C GLU A 36 22.97 -1.01 23.22
N GLU A 37 22.04 -1.68 22.55
CA GLU A 37 22.30 -2.96 21.91
C GLU A 37 22.10 -2.82 20.42
N CYS A 38 23.13 -3.17 19.63
CA CYS A 38 23.01 -3.12 18.18
C CYS A 38 22.59 -4.49 17.66
N LEU A 39 21.40 -4.54 17.08
CA LEU A 39 20.81 -5.72 16.46
C LEU A 39 20.88 -5.62 14.94
N SER A 40 20.80 -6.74 14.25
CA SER A 40 20.64 -6.77 12.81
C SER A 40 19.25 -7.31 12.47
N PRO A 41 18.59 -6.81 11.44
CA PRO A 41 17.42 -7.48 10.87
C PRO A 41 17.76 -8.94 10.57
N PHE A 42 16.80 -9.84 10.76
CA PHE A 42 17.00 -11.28 10.58
C PHE A 42 15.87 -11.91 9.77
N HIS A 43 16.18 -12.99 9.08
CA HIS A 43 15.22 -13.71 8.26
C HIS A 43 14.12 -14.34 9.14
N ALA A 44 12.86 -14.14 8.74
CA ALA A 44 11.71 -14.69 9.45
C ALA A 44 11.74 -16.23 9.45
N SER A 45 11.45 -16.84 10.59
CA SER A 45 11.42 -18.30 10.73
C SER A 45 10.06 -18.92 10.37
N THR A 46 9.05 -18.11 10.08
CA THR A 46 7.69 -18.53 9.75
C THR A 46 7.07 -17.55 8.75
N LEU A 47 6.16 -18.05 7.91
CA LEU A 47 5.36 -17.25 6.99
C LEU A 47 4.09 -16.65 7.63
N THR A 48 3.90 -16.89 8.91
CA THR A 48 2.78 -16.37 9.72
C THR A 48 3.36 -15.51 10.84
N PRO A 49 3.72 -14.25 10.55
CA PRO A 49 4.34 -13.36 11.54
C PRO A 49 3.36 -13.03 12.66
N ALA A 50 3.92 -12.62 13.80
CA ALA A 50 3.10 -12.13 14.91
C ALA A 50 2.44 -10.80 14.53
N ASP A 51 1.22 -10.62 14.98
CA ASP A 51 0.53 -9.33 14.94
C ASP A 51 1.12 -8.43 16.02
N MET A 52 1.64 -7.28 15.61
CA MET A 52 2.29 -6.33 16.50
C MET A 52 1.47 -5.04 16.61
N ASN A 53 1.73 -4.27 17.66
CA ASN A 53 1.01 -3.04 17.90
C ASN A 53 1.46 -1.94 16.93
N HIS A 54 0.54 -1.35 16.19
CA HIS A 54 0.81 -0.29 15.21
C HIS A 54 -0.11 0.92 15.37
N THR A 55 -0.58 1.15 16.62
CA THR A 55 -1.36 2.35 16.96
C THR A 55 -0.58 3.63 16.71
N TRP A 56 -1.29 4.76 16.57
CA TRP A 56 -0.69 6.08 16.49
C TRP A 56 0.42 6.30 17.55
N LYS A 57 0.13 5.93 18.80
CA LYS A 57 1.10 6.11 19.90
C LYS A 57 2.34 5.24 19.67
N THR A 58 2.15 3.95 19.38
CA THR A 58 3.26 3.02 19.18
C THR A 58 4.10 3.43 17.99
N ALA A 59 3.49 3.81 16.87
CA ALA A 59 4.19 4.28 15.69
C ALA A 59 5.10 5.50 15.98
N HIS A 60 4.66 6.43 16.83
CA HIS A 60 5.49 7.57 17.24
C HIS A 60 6.59 7.18 18.23
N GLU A 61 6.38 6.16 19.06
CA GLU A 61 7.42 5.55 19.89
C GLU A 61 8.47 4.84 19.03
N ASP A 62 8.04 4.12 17.98
CA ASP A 62 8.92 3.46 17.00
C ASP A 62 9.78 4.45 16.23
N PHE A 63 9.18 5.56 15.81
CA PHE A 63 9.83 6.64 15.09
C PHE A 63 10.90 7.35 15.92
N ASP A 64 10.71 7.49 17.22
CA ASP A 64 11.57 8.21 18.19
C ASP A 64 12.20 9.48 17.61
N SER A 65 11.35 10.39 17.16
CA SER A 65 11.79 11.69 16.60
C SER A 65 12.75 11.54 15.40
N GLY A 66 12.61 10.51 14.62
CA GLY A 66 13.39 10.25 13.41
C GLY A 66 14.61 9.34 13.58
N LYS A 67 14.86 8.84 14.80
CA LYS A 67 15.97 7.90 15.03
C LYS A 67 15.68 6.50 14.53
N MET A 68 14.41 6.12 14.39
CA MET A 68 13.98 4.81 13.90
C MET A 68 14.50 3.65 14.77
N ASP A 69 14.60 3.85 16.07
CA ASP A 69 15.21 2.90 17.01
C ASP A 69 14.26 2.42 18.12
N GLY A 70 12.99 2.88 18.09
CA GLY A 70 11.99 2.55 19.11
C GLY A 70 11.33 1.18 18.96
N PHE A 71 11.31 0.57 17.77
CA PHE A 71 10.50 -0.60 17.41
C PHE A 71 10.57 -1.78 18.38
N VAL A 72 11.77 -2.22 18.77
CA VAL A 72 11.91 -3.36 19.70
C VAL A 72 11.48 -2.99 21.12
N TYR A 73 11.65 -1.72 21.49
CA TYR A 73 11.27 -1.25 22.82
C TYR A 73 9.75 -1.10 22.97
N SER A 74 9.10 -0.45 22.02
CA SER A 74 7.66 -0.19 22.03
C SER A 74 6.86 -1.49 21.94
N GLU A 75 7.31 -2.42 21.07
CA GLU A 75 6.69 -3.72 20.87
C GLU A 75 7.05 -4.73 21.98
N GLY A 76 8.16 -4.53 22.69
CA GLY A 76 8.70 -5.55 23.60
C GLY A 76 9.02 -6.87 22.89
N ASN A 77 9.19 -6.84 21.57
CA ASN A 77 9.31 -8.00 20.71
C ASN A 77 10.36 -7.79 19.60
N ILE A 78 11.39 -8.64 19.58
CA ILE A 78 12.44 -8.56 18.55
C ILE A 78 11.94 -8.95 17.15
N LEU A 79 10.80 -9.64 17.03
CA LEU A 79 10.24 -10.04 15.74
C LEU A 79 9.87 -8.85 14.85
N THR A 80 9.75 -7.65 15.39
CA THR A 80 9.63 -6.41 14.60
C THR A 80 10.77 -6.25 13.58
N LEU A 81 11.96 -6.79 13.85
CA LEU A 81 13.14 -6.73 12.98
C LEU A 81 13.21 -7.86 11.94
N CYS A 82 12.21 -8.75 11.89
CA CYS A 82 12.26 -9.84 10.92
C CYS A 82 11.97 -9.34 9.50
N TYR A 83 12.51 -10.03 8.50
CA TYR A 83 12.23 -9.79 7.09
C TYR A 83 11.93 -11.09 6.35
N PHE A 84 11.19 -10.95 5.26
CA PHE A 84 10.98 -11.97 4.23
C PHE A 84 11.87 -11.68 3.03
N ASP A 85 12.27 -12.73 2.31
CA ASP A 85 13.07 -12.59 1.10
C ASP A 85 12.43 -13.26 -0.12
N GLY A 86 13.18 -13.32 -1.23
CA GLY A 86 12.70 -13.94 -2.46
C GLY A 86 12.45 -15.45 -2.37
N GLY A 87 12.87 -16.11 -1.29
CA GLY A 87 12.51 -17.50 -1.01
C GLY A 87 11.12 -17.64 -0.39
N ASP A 88 10.69 -16.65 0.38
CA ASP A 88 9.41 -16.65 1.08
C ASP A 88 8.28 -16.10 0.20
N ILE A 89 8.55 -14.98 -0.49
CA ILE A 89 7.59 -14.27 -1.33
C ILE A 89 8.08 -14.14 -2.79
N PRO A 90 8.39 -15.28 -3.45
CA PRO A 90 9.07 -15.29 -4.75
C PRO A 90 8.27 -14.59 -5.86
N ARG A 91 6.94 -14.61 -5.80
CA ARG A 91 6.11 -14.03 -6.87
C ARG A 91 6.11 -12.50 -6.78
N TYR A 92 6.05 -11.88 -5.60
CA TYR A 92 6.21 -10.43 -5.45
C TYR A 92 7.60 -9.97 -5.90
N TRP A 93 8.65 -10.73 -5.56
CA TRP A 93 10.00 -10.44 -6.02
C TRP A 93 10.15 -10.59 -7.54
N ASN A 94 9.46 -11.53 -8.17
CA ASN A 94 9.45 -11.66 -9.62
C ASN A 94 8.68 -10.51 -10.29
N VAL A 95 7.60 -10.03 -9.68
CA VAL A 95 6.91 -8.80 -10.11
C VAL A 95 7.86 -7.60 -10.06
N ALA A 96 8.57 -7.41 -8.94
CA ALA A 96 9.55 -6.33 -8.77
C ALA A 96 10.69 -6.39 -9.80
N LYS A 97 11.15 -7.60 -10.15
CA LYS A 97 12.18 -7.80 -11.20
C LYS A 97 11.67 -7.51 -12.62
N SER A 98 10.37 -7.66 -12.84
CA SER A 98 9.77 -7.54 -14.17
C SER A 98 9.17 -6.16 -14.44
N TYR A 99 8.79 -5.44 -13.40
CA TYR A 99 8.11 -4.15 -13.45
C TYR A 99 8.79 -3.14 -12.52
N THR A 100 8.05 -2.16 -11.99
CA THR A 100 8.62 -1.13 -11.10
C THR A 100 8.36 -1.46 -9.63
N LEU A 101 9.39 -1.32 -8.80
CA LEU A 101 9.33 -1.34 -7.34
C LEU A 101 9.67 0.05 -6.81
N CYS A 102 8.78 0.65 -6.00
CA CYS A 102 9.05 1.93 -5.35
C CYS A 102 9.70 1.70 -3.99
N ASP A 103 10.93 2.20 -3.79
CA ASP A 103 11.66 2.07 -2.52
C ASP A 103 11.57 3.32 -1.62
N ARG A 104 10.77 4.30 -2.04
CA ARG A 104 10.45 5.53 -1.30
C ARG A 104 8.95 5.80 -1.28
N TYR A 105 8.15 4.73 -1.14
CA TYR A 105 6.72 4.82 -0.97
C TYR A 105 6.37 4.70 0.52
N PHE A 106 5.61 5.67 1.01
CA PHE A 106 5.29 5.82 2.43
C PHE A 106 3.78 5.67 2.66
N THR A 107 3.38 5.29 3.86
CA THR A 107 1.99 5.48 4.29
C THR A 107 1.70 6.97 4.45
N SER A 108 0.44 7.38 4.30
CA SER A 108 0.09 8.80 4.32
C SER A 108 0.08 9.41 5.71
N VAL A 109 0.01 8.57 6.74
CA VAL A 109 0.07 8.99 8.14
C VAL A 109 0.67 7.88 8.99
N MET A 110 1.38 8.28 10.05
CA MET A 110 2.02 7.35 11.01
C MET A 110 0.99 6.83 12.00
N SER A 111 0.13 5.90 11.53
CA SER A 111 -1.01 5.37 12.30
C SER A 111 -1.49 4.03 11.75
N GLU A 112 -2.61 3.56 12.31
CA GLU A 112 -3.34 2.34 11.97
C GLU A 112 -3.93 2.35 10.56
N SER A 113 -4.60 1.28 10.19
CA SER A 113 -5.13 1.01 8.85
C SER A 113 -6.14 2.06 8.38
N ALA A 114 -7.18 2.36 9.17
CA ALA A 114 -8.29 3.19 8.70
C ALA A 114 -7.88 4.60 8.25
N PRO A 115 -7.04 5.36 8.98
CA PRO A 115 -6.57 6.64 8.50
C PRO A 115 -5.87 6.55 7.13
N ASN A 116 -5.00 5.56 6.92
CA ASN A 116 -4.27 5.34 5.69
C ASN A 116 -5.19 4.95 4.52
N HIS A 117 -6.18 4.10 4.77
CA HIS A 117 -7.23 3.80 3.80
C HIS A 117 -7.99 5.05 3.35
N LEU A 118 -8.30 5.96 4.28
CA LEU A 118 -9.03 7.18 3.95
C LEU A 118 -8.20 8.14 3.09
N TYR A 119 -6.90 8.27 3.38
CA TYR A 119 -6.00 9.06 2.52
C TYR A 119 -5.98 8.55 1.08
N LEU A 120 -6.04 7.23 0.86
CA LEU A 120 -6.02 6.61 -0.46
C LEU A 120 -7.21 7.01 -1.35
N VAL A 121 -8.33 7.42 -0.77
CA VAL A 121 -9.57 7.73 -1.51
C VAL A 121 -10.12 9.13 -1.27
N ALA A 122 -9.59 9.87 -0.30
CA ALA A 122 -10.08 11.20 0.06
C ALA A 122 -8.97 12.24 0.24
N GLY A 123 -7.69 11.87 0.16
CA GLY A 123 -6.57 12.78 0.38
C GLY A 123 -6.45 13.28 1.83
N THR A 124 -7.28 12.76 2.73
CA THR A 124 -7.32 13.12 4.15
C THR A 124 -8.01 12.02 4.96
N ALA A 125 -7.63 11.87 6.22
CA ALA A 125 -8.37 11.07 7.18
C ALA A 125 -9.39 11.88 8.00
N GLY A 126 -9.57 13.19 7.71
CA GLY A 126 -10.49 14.04 8.47
C GLY A 126 -10.13 14.21 9.95
N GLY A 127 -8.85 14.06 10.31
CA GLY A 127 -8.36 14.12 11.68
C GLY A 127 -8.46 12.80 12.47
N LEU A 128 -8.85 11.70 11.82
CA LEU A 128 -8.83 10.36 12.43
C LEU A 128 -7.39 9.86 12.55
N LEU A 129 -7.07 9.28 13.70
CA LEU A 129 -5.74 8.77 14.03
C LEU A 129 -5.78 7.32 14.56
N ASP A 130 -6.92 6.67 14.41
CA ASP A 130 -7.12 5.26 14.80
C ASP A 130 -8.27 4.62 14.00
N ASP A 131 -8.52 3.33 14.23
CA ASP A 131 -9.52 2.54 13.50
C ASP A 131 -10.98 2.77 13.97
N ARG A 132 -11.21 3.70 14.90
CA ARG A 132 -12.56 4.06 15.37
C ARG A 132 -13.27 5.00 14.40
N VAL A 133 -13.51 4.51 13.20
CA VAL A 133 -14.12 5.28 12.12
C VAL A 133 -15.59 5.62 12.44
N PRO A 134 -16.00 6.88 12.35
CA PRO A 134 -17.40 7.27 12.47
C PRO A 134 -18.29 6.52 11.46
N GLN A 135 -19.56 6.31 11.82
CA GLN A 135 -20.53 5.70 10.91
C GLN A 135 -20.77 6.54 9.65
N THR A 136 -20.51 7.84 9.73
CA THR A 136 -20.62 8.76 8.59
C THR A 136 -19.40 9.65 8.51
N LEU A 137 -18.72 9.61 7.36
CA LEU A 137 -17.61 10.49 7.00
C LEU A 137 -18.14 11.59 6.09
N THR A 138 -18.00 12.85 6.52
CA THR A 138 -18.65 14.00 5.86
C THR A 138 -17.76 14.71 4.83
N PHE A 139 -16.48 14.34 4.73
CA PHE A 139 -15.58 14.87 3.70
C PHE A 139 -15.71 14.05 2.40
N PRO A 140 -15.48 14.67 1.22
CA PRO A 140 -15.73 14.01 -0.06
C PRO A 140 -14.67 12.97 -0.40
N PRO A 141 -15.07 11.75 -0.84
CA PRO A 141 -14.17 10.81 -1.47
C PRO A 141 -14.06 11.07 -2.99
N ILE A 142 -13.02 10.54 -3.63
CA ILE A 142 -12.85 10.61 -5.09
C ILE A 142 -14.05 10.02 -5.87
N PHE A 143 -14.80 9.13 -5.26
CA PHE A 143 -15.96 8.48 -5.87
C PHE A 143 -16.99 9.48 -6.39
N GLU A 144 -17.19 10.61 -5.69
CA GLU A 144 -18.05 11.68 -6.12
C GLU A 144 -17.57 12.32 -7.43
N GLN A 145 -16.28 12.64 -7.51
CA GLN A 145 -15.70 13.21 -8.73
C GLN A 145 -15.74 12.23 -9.90
N LEU A 146 -15.46 10.96 -9.67
CA LEU A 146 -15.55 9.93 -10.70
C LEU A 146 -16.96 9.84 -11.27
N ASP A 147 -17.98 9.81 -10.42
CA ASP A 147 -19.38 9.80 -10.86
C ASP A 147 -19.77 11.07 -11.62
N LEU A 148 -19.34 12.26 -11.17
CA LEU A 148 -19.58 13.53 -11.85
C LEU A 148 -18.97 13.57 -13.26
N HIS A 149 -17.84 12.92 -13.47
CA HIS A 149 -17.15 12.85 -14.77
C HIS A 149 -17.52 11.60 -15.59
N GLY A 150 -18.46 10.78 -15.11
CA GLY A 150 -18.92 9.58 -15.81
C GLY A 150 -17.91 8.44 -15.86
N ILE A 151 -16.93 8.46 -14.96
CA ILE A 151 -15.91 7.41 -14.82
C ILE A 151 -16.45 6.30 -13.94
N SER A 152 -16.44 5.08 -14.44
CA SER A 152 -16.92 3.93 -13.66
C SER A 152 -15.91 3.53 -12.60
N TRP A 153 -16.42 3.18 -11.41
CA TRP A 153 -15.57 2.76 -10.31
C TRP A 153 -16.18 1.61 -9.52
N ARG A 154 -15.34 0.81 -8.86
CA ARG A 154 -15.79 -0.28 -8.00
C ARG A 154 -14.78 -0.55 -6.87
N VAL A 155 -15.32 -0.84 -5.69
CA VAL A 155 -14.55 -1.34 -4.54
C VAL A 155 -14.85 -2.82 -4.37
N TYR A 156 -13.82 -3.63 -4.37
CA TYR A 156 -13.86 -5.06 -4.13
C TYR A 156 -13.42 -5.35 -2.70
N SER A 157 -14.38 -5.44 -1.79
CA SER A 157 -14.18 -5.78 -0.38
C SER A 157 -15.48 -6.29 0.21
N LYS A 158 -15.40 -7.17 1.21
CA LYS A 158 -16.60 -7.59 1.98
C LYS A 158 -17.08 -6.51 2.94
N GLN A 159 -16.14 -5.82 3.55
CA GLN A 159 -16.38 -4.69 4.44
C GLN A 159 -15.29 -3.66 4.15
N SER A 160 -15.66 -2.40 4.06
CA SER A 160 -14.73 -1.31 3.84
C SER A 160 -15.27 -0.05 4.51
N TRP A 161 -14.40 0.70 5.16
CA TRP A 161 -14.71 2.02 5.70
C TRP A 161 -15.21 3.01 4.62
N TYR A 162 -14.95 2.73 3.33
CA TYR A 162 -15.42 3.56 2.21
C TYR A 162 -16.94 3.62 2.09
N GLN A 163 -17.66 2.64 2.67
CA GLN A 163 -19.14 2.68 2.75
C GLN A 163 -19.65 3.70 3.77
N ASN A 164 -18.78 4.20 4.66
CA ASN A 164 -19.13 5.21 5.66
C ASN A 164 -19.15 6.64 5.10
N PHE A 165 -18.64 6.89 3.89
CA PHE A 165 -18.76 8.20 3.29
C PHE A 165 -20.23 8.59 3.08
N GLU A 166 -20.61 9.80 3.53
CA GLU A 166 -21.96 10.34 3.38
C GLU A 166 -22.41 10.31 1.93
N TYR A 167 -21.50 10.62 1.00
CA TYR A 167 -21.75 10.50 -0.43
C TYR A 167 -22.21 9.09 -0.84
N VAL A 168 -21.56 8.05 -0.34
CA VAL A 168 -21.90 6.65 -0.66
C VAL A 168 -23.23 6.26 -0.03
N GLN A 169 -23.47 6.66 1.23
CA GLN A 169 -24.68 6.33 1.96
C GLN A 169 -25.92 6.99 1.33
N ASN A 170 -25.80 8.21 0.86
CA ASN A 170 -26.91 8.98 0.29
C ASN A 170 -27.10 8.78 -1.23
N ASN A 171 -26.19 8.03 -1.89
CA ASN A 171 -26.24 7.78 -3.32
C ASN A 171 -26.51 6.29 -3.61
N ALA A 172 -27.74 5.99 -4.03
CA ALA A 172 -28.19 4.61 -4.30
C ALA A 172 -27.44 3.93 -5.47
N ARG A 173 -26.75 4.68 -6.35
CA ARG A 173 -25.87 4.13 -7.39
C ARG A 173 -24.51 3.83 -6.80
N ALA A 174 -23.91 4.77 -6.06
CA ALA A 174 -22.60 4.61 -5.43
C ALA A 174 -22.60 3.42 -4.45
N SER A 175 -23.64 3.27 -3.65
CA SER A 175 -23.77 2.14 -2.69
C SER A 175 -23.77 0.76 -3.35
N LYS A 176 -24.03 0.64 -4.66
CA LYS A 176 -23.99 -0.62 -5.42
C LYS A 176 -22.62 -0.93 -6.02
N ASN A 177 -21.67 -0.01 -5.90
CA ASN A 177 -20.31 -0.20 -6.45
C ASN A 177 -19.38 -0.99 -5.52
N PHE A 178 -19.94 -1.71 -4.55
CA PHE A 178 -19.20 -2.57 -3.62
C PHE A 178 -19.51 -4.05 -3.90
N SER A 179 -18.49 -4.87 -3.97
CA SER A 179 -18.58 -6.29 -4.26
C SER A 179 -17.53 -7.07 -3.43
N PRO A 180 -17.72 -8.36 -3.17
CA PRO A 180 -16.65 -9.18 -2.60
C PRO A 180 -15.39 -9.16 -3.47
N SER A 181 -14.20 -9.24 -2.89
CA SER A 181 -12.92 -9.24 -3.65
C SER A 181 -12.85 -10.38 -4.68
N SER A 182 -13.48 -11.52 -4.43
CA SER A 182 -13.60 -12.64 -5.39
C SER A 182 -14.36 -12.30 -6.68
N GLN A 183 -15.13 -11.19 -6.71
CA GLN A 183 -15.85 -10.75 -7.91
C GLN A 183 -14.93 -10.14 -8.96
N PHE A 184 -13.72 -9.65 -8.58
CA PHE A 184 -12.81 -8.95 -9.49
C PHE A 184 -12.45 -9.80 -10.73
N ALA A 185 -11.97 -11.03 -10.52
CA ALA A 185 -11.58 -11.91 -11.62
C ALA A 185 -12.77 -12.24 -12.55
N LEU A 186 -13.98 -12.35 -12.01
CA LEU A 186 -15.21 -12.58 -12.78
C LEU A 186 -15.57 -11.36 -13.63
N ASP A 187 -15.42 -10.14 -13.09
CA ASP A 187 -15.66 -8.90 -13.84
C ASP A 187 -14.63 -8.71 -14.96
N VAL A 188 -13.35 -9.07 -14.73
CA VAL A 188 -12.33 -9.11 -15.77
C VAL A 188 -12.72 -10.08 -16.88
N GLN A 189 -13.10 -11.30 -16.52
CA GLN A 189 -13.46 -12.36 -17.47
C GLN A 189 -14.71 -12.01 -18.27
N SER A 190 -15.74 -11.46 -17.64
CA SER A 190 -17.00 -11.08 -18.29
C SER A 190 -16.90 -9.79 -19.08
N GLY A 191 -15.81 -9.04 -18.94
CA GLY A 191 -15.62 -7.78 -19.66
C GLY A 191 -16.40 -6.61 -19.07
N THR A 192 -16.72 -6.65 -17.78
CA THR A 192 -17.50 -5.64 -17.02
C THR A 192 -16.67 -4.91 -15.97
N LEU A 193 -15.33 -4.95 -16.09
CA LEU A 193 -14.44 -4.25 -15.18
C LEU A 193 -14.66 -2.74 -15.24
N ALA A 194 -14.71 -2.08 -14.08
CA ALA A 194 -14.80 -0.63 -13.99
C ALA A 194 -13.45 0.04 -14.33
N ASP A 195 -13.51 1.33 -14.71
CA ASP A 195 -12.31 2.11 -15.07
C ASP A 195 -11.35 2.27 -13.88
N VAL A 196 -11.88 2.45 -12.66
CA VAL A 196 -11.07 2.55 -11.42
C VAL A 196 -11.56 1.53 -10.40
N CYS A 197 -10.64 0.70 -9.92
CA CYS A 197 -10.94 -0.39 -8.99
C CYS A 197 -10.04 -0.33 -7.76
N TRP A 198 -10.64 -0.50 -6.57
CA TRP A 198 -9.93 -0.76 -5.32
C TRP A 198 -10.24 -2.17 -4.85
N ILE A 199 -9.22 -3.00 -4.67
CA ILE A 199 -9.31 -4.32 -4.08
C ILE A 199 -8.70 -4.21 -2.69
N VAL A 200 -9.56 -4.22 -1.66
CA VAL A 200 -9.16 -4.10 -0.25
C VAL A 200 -9.16 -5.49 0.37
N GLY A 201 -7.96 -6.03 0.51
CA GLY A 201 -7.72 -7.42 0.83
C GLY A 201 -7.97 -8.36 -0.35
N ALA A 202 -6.94 -9.06 -0.82
CA ALA A 202 -7.06 -10.07 -1.87
C ALA A 202 -8.01 -11.21 -1.46
N PRO A 203 -8.67 -11.92 -2.41
CA PRO A 203 -9.67 -12.94 -2.09
C PRO A 203 -9.19 -14.05 -1.16
N GLY A 204 -7.92 -14.46 -1.26
CA GLY A 204 -7.31 -15.51 -0.45
C GLY A 204 -6.68 -15.03 0.86
N GLY A 205 -6.56 -13.72 1.06
CA GLY A 205 -5.98 -13.11 2.28
C GLY A 205 -5.35 -11.76 2.03
N ASP A 206 -5.48 -10.88 3.00
CA ASP A 206 -5.00 -9.51 3.01
C ASP A 206 -3.58 -9.37 3.59
N GLU A 207 -2.98 -10.47 4.06
CA GLU A 207 -1.66 -10.57 4.71
C GLU A 207 -1.58 -10.00 6.12
N HIS A 208 -2.66 -9.41 6.66
CA HIS A 208 -2.68 -8.91 8.03
C HIS A 208 -2.17 -9.98 9.00
N PRO A 209 -1.09 -9.73 9.76
CA PRO A 209 -0.62 -10.71 10.74
C PRO A 209 -1.73 -11.20 11.69
N PRO A 210 -1.77 -12.48 12.05
CA PRO A 210 -0.80 -13.53 11.74
C PRO A 210 -1.10 -14.34 10.47
N LYS A 211 -1.77 -13.77 9.47
CA LYS A 211 -2.04 -14.51 8.21
C LYS A 211 -0.76 -14.86 7.47
N ASN A 212 -0.83 -15.90 6.65
CA ASN A 212 0.32 -16.39 5.90
C ASN A 212 0.60 -15.48 4.70
N VAL A 213 1.76 -14.84 4.67
CA VAL A 213 2.17 -13.89 3.62
C VAL A 213 2.25 -14.51 2.23
N GLN A 214 2.61 -15.81 2.13
CA GLN A 214 2.67 -16.51 0.85
C GLN A 214 1.26 -16.79 0.29
N THR A 215 0.28 -17.03 1.18
CA THR A 215 -1.11 -17.20 0.77
C THR A 215 -1.68 -15.91 0.20
N GLY A 216 -1.42 -14.77 0.85
CA GLY A 216 -1.84 -13.45 0.35
C GLY A 216 -1.18 -13.11 -0.98
N GLN A 217 0.15 -13.24 -1.06
CA GLN A 217 0.90 -13.08 -2.32
C GLN A 217 0.30 -13.90 -3.46
N ASN A 218 0.03 -15.19 -3.20
CA ASN A 218 -0.53 -16.07 -4.23
C ASN A 218 -1.89 -15.58 -4.69
N SER A 219 -2.74 -15.14 -3.78
CA SER A 219 -4.06 -14.59 -4.13
C SER A 219 -3.96 -13.29 -4.93
N VAL A 220 -3.08 -12.36 -4.55
CA VAL A 220 -2.86 -11.14 -5.36
C VAL A 220 -2.46 -11.50 -6.79
N ILE A 221 -1.57 -12.47 -6.94
CA ILE A 221 -1.08 -12.85 -8.26
C ILE A 221 -2.11 -13.66 -9.06
N ASP A 222 -2.74 -14.68 -8.45
CA ASP A 222 -3.64 -15.60 -9.16
C ASP A 222 -5.03 -15.02 -9.39
N ASP A 223 -5.53 -14.20 -8.46
CA ASP A 223 -6.90 -13.67 -8.53
C ASP A 223 -6.96 -12.26 -9.12
N ILE A 224 -5.83 -11.53 -9.19
CA ILE A 224 -5.81 -10.12 -9.63
C ILE A 224 -4.82 -9.92 -10.78
N VAL A 225 -3.53 -10.11 -10.56
CA VAL A 225 -2.48 -9.74 -11.53
C VAL A 225 -2.58 -10.59 -12.80
N ASN A 226 -2.57 -11.90 -12.66
CA ASN A 226 -2.63 -12.82 -13.82
C ASN A 226 -3.95 -12.68 -14.61
N PRO A 227 -5.13 -12.63 -13.98
CA PRO A 227 -6.39 -12.41 -14.71
C PRO A 227 -6.40 -11.09 -15.49
N LEU A 228 -5.98 -9.98 -14.89
CA LEU A 228 -5.94 -8.70 -15.59
C LEU A 228 -4.90 -8.69 -16.71
N GLY A 229 -3.68 -9.16 -16.42
CA GLY A 229 -2.56 -9.17 -17.35
C GLY A 229 -2.79 -10.03 -18.59
N THR A 230 -3.62 -11.08 -18.49
CA THR A 230 -3.97 -11.95 -19.62
C THR A 230 -5.29 -11.54 -20.31
N SER A 231 -5.91 -10.45 -19.89
CA SER A 231 -7.20 -9.98 -20.41
C SER A 231 -7.05 -8.92 -21.49
N LYS A 232 -8.18 -8.58 -22.11
CA LYS A 232 -8.29 -7.45 -23.06
C LYS A 232 -7.98 -6.08 -22.44
N TYR A 233 -7.93 -5.98 -21.12
CA TYR A 233 -7.68 -4.73 -20.41
C TYR A 233 -6.19 -4.42 -20.27
N TRP A 234 -5.29 -5.39 -20.46
CA TRP A 234 -3.86 -5.23 -20.19
C TRP A 234 -3.27 -3.99 -20.83
N ASP A 235 -3.50 -3.76 -22.13
CA ASP A 235 -2.87 -2.69 -22.90
C ASP A 235 -3.19 -1.28 -22.41
N SER A 236 -4.16 -1.11 -21.51
CA SER A 236 -4.59 0.17 -20.95
C SER A 236 -4.67 0.18 -19.43
N SER A 237 -4.01 -0.77 -18.76
CA SER A 237 -4.11 -0.93 -17.33
C SER A 237 -2.83 -0.58 -16.57
N VAL A 238 -3.02 -0.18 -15.33
CA VAL A 238 -1.99 -0.14 -14.28
C VAL A 238 -2.54 -0.79 -13.02
N ILE A 239 -1.73 -1.61 -12.36
CA ILE A 239 -2.02 -2.17 -11.04
C ILE A 239 -0.99 -1.58 -10.08
N PHE A 240 -1.45 -0.88 -9.05
CA PHE A 240 -0.66 -0.54 -7.87
C PHE A 240 -0.95 -1.61 -6.81
N ILE A 241 0.09 -2.27 -6.32
CA ILE A 241 0.00 -3.23 -5.21
C ILE A 241 0.75 -2.63 -4.05
N THR A 242 0.06 -2.32 -2.97
CA THR A 242 0.64 -1.69 -1.79
C THR A 242 0.01 -2.21 -0.50
N TRP A 243 0.55 -1.81 0.63
CA TRP A 243 0.09 -2.12 1.97
C TRP A 243 -0.39 -0.84 2.65
N ASP A 244 -1.36 -0.96 3.52
CA ASP A 244 -2.02 0.18 4.15
C ASP A 244 -1.16 0.84 5.24
N ASP A 245 -0.56 0.03 6.11
CA ASP A 245 0.35 0.49 7.16
C ASP A 245 1.52 -0.47 7.43
N TYR A 246 2.34 -0.13 8.42
CA TYR A 246 3.61 -0.80 8.71
C TYR A 246 3.49 -2.06 9.59
N GLY A 247 2.35 -2.25 10.28
CA GLY A 247 2.07 -3.43 11.11
C GLY A 247 3.00 -3.65 12.30
N GLY A 248 3.68 -2.61 12.79
CA GLY A 248 4.69 -2.74 13.86
C GLY A 248 6.04 -3.28 13.39
N PHE A 249 6.22 -3.53 12.08
CA PHE A 249 7.51 -3.97 11.53
C PHE A 249 8.47 -2.80 11.31
N TYR A 250 9.74 -3.07 11.47
CA TYR A 250 10.82 -2.11 11.30
C TYR A 250 10.98 -1.63 9.86
N ASP A 251 11.19 -0.34 9.72
CA ASP A 251 11.77 0.27 8.53
C ASP A 251 12.87 1.25 8.95
N HIS A 252 14.00 1.25 8.23
CA HIS A 252 15.15 2.08 8.62
C HIS A 252 15.08 3.52 8.12
N VAL A 253 14.15 3.82 7.21
CA VAL A 253 14.05 5.15 6.60
C VAL A 253 13.08 6.02 7.36
N SER A 254 13.58 7.13 7.88
CA SER A 254 12.75 8.13 8.53
C SER A 254 11.79 8.77 7.52
N PRO A 255 10.46 8.76 7.80
CA PRO A 255 9.47 9.34 6.89
C PRO A 255 9.58 10.87 6.82
N PRO A 256 9.29 11.48 5.65
CA PRO A 256 9.25 12.92 5.47
C PRO A 256 8.13 13.60 6.27
N GLN A 257 8.43 14.77 6.85
CA GLN A 257 7.41 15.64 7.42
C GLN A 257 6.87 16.58 6.34
N VAL A 258 5.67 16.33 5.87
CA VAL A 258 5.03 17.05 4.73
C VAL A 258 3.93 18.02 5.17
N ASP A 259 3.29 17.74 6.29
CA ASP A 259 2.29 18.60 6.95
C ASP A 259 2.30 18.34 8.46
N GLU A 260 1.23 18.69 9.19
CA GLU A 260 1.13 18.51 10.64
C GLU A 260 1.19 17.04 11.08
N TYR A 261 0.74 16.10 10.22
CA TYR A 261 0.76 14.66 10.50
C TYR A 261 2.03 13.97 9.97
N GLY A 262 2.64 14.50 8.90
CA GLY A 262 3.75 13.87 8.19
C GLY A 262 3.33 12.63 7.40
N TYR A 263 4.30 11.91 6.84
CA TYR A 263 4.09 10.55 6.34
C TYR A 263 4.32 9.52 7.46
N GLY A 264 3.78 8.31 7.30
CA GLY A 264 4.15 7.17 8.11
C GLY A 264 5.32 6.39 7.50
N PHE A 265 5.58 5.18 7.99
CA PHE A 265 6.70 4.37 7.55
C PHE A 265 6.55 3.91 6.10
N ARG A 266 7.66 3.49 5.49
CA ARG A 266 7.60 2.93 4.15
C ARG A 266 6.84 1.61 4.15
N VAL A 267 6.02 1.45 3.13
CA VAL A 267 5.39 0.18 2.78
C VAL A 267 5.74 -0.18 1.34
N PRO A 268 5.67 -1.45 0.92
CA PRO A 268 5.95 -1.80 -0.45
C PRO A 268 4.96 -1.14 -1.42
N CYS A 269 5.43 -0.76 -2.61
CA CYS A 269 4.56 -0.41 -3.72
C CYS A 269 5.14 -1.00 -5.02
N LEU A 270 4.38 -1.88 -5.65
CA LEU A 270 4.68 -2.48 -6.95
C LEU A 270 3.76 -1.88 -8.01
N ILE A 271 4.32 -1.46 -9.14
CA ILE A 271 3.57 -0.90 -10.26
C ILE A 271 3.67 -1.86 -11.45
N VAL A 272 2.54 -2.48 -11.81
CA VAL A 272 2.43 -3.46 -12.88
C VAL A 272 1.61 -2.88 -14.02
N SER A 273 2.23 -2.67 -15.16
CA SER A 273 1.62 -2.04 -16.35
C SER A 273 2.43 -2.37 -17.60
N PRO A 274 1.83 -2.41 -18.80
CA PRO A 274 2.59 -2.49 -20.04
C PRO A 274 3.50 -1.26 -20.26
N TYR A 275 3.31 -0.19 -19.51
CA TYR A 275 4.10 1.05 -19.59
C TYR A 275 5.04 1.24 -18.39
N ALA A 276 4.96 0.39 -17.35
CA ALA A 276 5.89 0.46 -16.22
C ALA A 276 7.31 0.13 -16.67
N ARG A 277 8.30 0.85 -16.16
CA ARG A 277 9.70 0.56 -16.46
C ARG A 277 10.08 -0.81 -15.91
N ALA A 278 10.64 -1.66 -16.77
CA ALA A 278 10.98 -3.04 -16.42
C ALA A 278 12.21 -3.12 -15.50
N GLY A 279 12.08 -3.83 -14.36
CA GLY A 279 13.17 -4.01 -13.39
C GLY A 279 13.69 -2.70 -12.82
N TYR A 280 12.83 -1.70 -12.72
CA TYR A 280 13.19 -0.36 -12.27
C TYR A 280 12.86 -0.17 -10.78
N VAL A 281 13.82 0.39 -10.05
CA VAL A 281 13.59 0.87 -8.68
C VAL A 281 13.32 2.37 -8.75
N ASP A 282 12.10 2.77 -8.39
CA ASP A 282 11.68 4.17 -8.30
C ASP A 282 11.93 4.69 -6.88
N SER A 283 12.87 5.64 -6.77
CA SER A 283 13.23 6.29 -5.50
C SER A 283 12.60 7.67 -5.33
N VAL A 284 11.58 7.99 -6.11
CA VAL A 284 10.77 9.21 -5.90
C VAL A 284 9.89 9.00 -4.67
N VAL A 285 9.84 10.04 -3.82
CA VAL A 285 8.98 10.02 -2.64
C VAL A 285 7.52 10.02 -3.07
N ASN A 286 6.81 8.96 -2.76
CA ASN A 286 5.39 8.77 -3.04
C ASN A 286 4.68 8.30 -1.75
N ASP A 287 3.36 8.44 -1.71
CA ASP A 287 2.50 7.93 -0.64
C ASP A 287 1.13 7.49 -1.20
N HIS A 288 0.20 7.11 -0.34
CA HIS A 288 -1.15 6.70 -0.80
C HIS A 288 -1.85 7.80 -1.61
N THR A 289 -1.60 9.09 -1.28
CA THR A 289 -2.18 10.20 -2.04
C THR A 289 -1.55 10.38 -3.42
N SER A 290 -0.37 9.79 -3.67
CA SER A 290 0.23 9.74 -5.00
C SER A 290 -0.60 8.86 -5.97
N ILE A 291 -1.20 7.78 -5.46
CA ILE A 291 -2.13 6.95 -6.26
C ILE A 291 -3.39 7.77 -6.58
N LEU A 292 -3.90 8.52 -5.61
CA LEU A 292 -5.02 9.42 -5.80
C LEU A 292 -4.68 10.47 -6.87
N LYS A 293 -3.51 11.12 -6.75
CA LYS A 293 -2.97 12.08 -7.74
C LYS A 293 -2.86 11.50 -9.14
N PHE A 294 -2.40 10.26 -9.27
CA PHE A 294 -2.33 9.56 -10.55
C PHE A 294 -3.72 9.41 -11.20
N ILE A 295 -4.73 9.02 -10.41
CA ILE A 295 -6.11 8.89 -10.89
C ILE A 295 -6.68 10.26 -11.30
N GLU A 296 -6.50 11.28 -10.48
CA GLU A 296 -6.91 12.67 -10.75
C GLU A 296 -6.32 13.17 -12.06
N LYS A 297 -5.02 13.02 -12.23
CA LYS A 297 -4.32 13.44 -13.45
C LYS A 297 -4.78 12.67 -14.68
N ARG A 298 -5.00 11.35 -14.55
CA ARG A 298 -5.47 10.50 -15.65
C ARG A 298 -6.83 10.93 -16.19
N TYR A 299 -7.70 11.39 -15.32
CA TYR A 299 -9.08 11.75 -15.68
C TYR A 299 -9.37 13.25 -15.62
N SER A 300 -8.34 14.08 -15.40
CA SER A 300 -8.44 15.55 -15.28
C SER A 300 -9.44 15.97 -14.20
N LEU A 301 -9.34 15.31 -13.04
CA LEU A 301 -10.13 15.63 -11.84
C LEU A 301 -9.40 16.68 -11.00
N ASP A 302 -10.17 17.41 -10.19
CA ASP A 302 -9.61 18.33 -9.21
C ASP A 302 -9.04 17.55 -8.00
N SER A 303 -8.03 18.09 -7.35
CA SER A 303 -7.52 17.53 -6.10
C SER A 303 -8.54 17.69 -4.98
N LEU A 304 -8.63 16.69 -4.10
CA LEU A 304 -9.56 16.67 -2.96
C LEU A 304 -9.04 17.44 -1.76
N SER A 305 -7.69 17.50 -1.62
CA SER A 305 -7.01 18.15 -0.52
C SER A 305 -5.67 18.76 -0.97
N SER A 306 -4.99 19.45 -0.06
CA SER A 306 -3.63 19.92 -0.31
C SER A 306 -2.62 18.77 -0.38
N ARG A 307 -2.90 17.65 0.27
CA ARG A 307 -2.00 16.50 0.34
C ARG A 307 -1.87 15.84 -1.04
N ASP A 308 -2.98 15.41 -1.65
CA ASP A 308 -3.01 14.85 -3.01
C ASP A 308 -2.65 15.91 -4.07
N GLY A 309 -3.04 17.17 -3.84
CA GLY A 309 -2.66 18.29 -4.69
C GLY A 309 -1.15 18.47 -4.87
N SER A 310 -0.37 18.22 -3.82
CA SER A 310 1.10 18.34 -3.80
C SER A 310 1.85 17.02 -3.96
N ALA A 311 1.14 15.89 -3.99
CA ALA A 311 1.75 14.58 -4.14
C ALA A 311 2.41 14.38 -5.51
N ASN A 312 3.44 13.55 -5.57
CA ASN A 312 4.00 13.04 -6.83
C ASN A 312 3.00 12.06 -7.49
N ASP A 313 3.14 11.83 -8.78
CA ASP A 313 2.17 11.12 -9.62
C ASP A 313 2.75 9.88 -10.33
N PHE A 314 3.88 9.37 -9.83
CA PHE A 314 4.62 8.24 -10.40
C PHE A 314 5.11 8.45 -11.85
N SER A 315 5.22 9.67 -12.35
CA SER A 315 5.62 9.92 -13.74
C SER A 315 6.96 9.28 -14.10
N GLU A 316 7.91 9.17 -13.15
CA GLU A 316 9.21 8.53 -13.35
C GLU A 316 9.14 7.00 -13.44
N ALA A 317 8.09 6.38 -12.92
CA ALA A 317 7.89 4.93 -12.95
C ALA A 317 7.44 4.39 -14.32
N PHE A 318 7.01 5.27 -15.22
CA PHE A 318 6.45 4.90 -16.51
C PHE A 318 7.33 5.34 -17.70
N ASP A 319 7.24 4.59 -18.78
CA ASP A 319 7.77 4.99 -20.10
C ASP A 319 6.68 4.82 -21.16
N PHE A 320 6.06 5.95 -21.54
CA PHE A 320 5.04 5.99 -22.57
C PHE A 320 5.63 6.18 -23.99
N SER A 321 6.94 6.34 -24.13
CA SER A 321 7.63 6.53 -25.41
C SER A 321 8.07 5.21 -26.05
N SER A 322 8.24 4.17 -25.26
CA SER A 322 8.63 2.83 -25.69
C SER A 322 7.43 1.99 -26.11
N ALA A 323 7.69 0.87 -26.81
CA ALA A 323 6.68 -0.13 -27.07
C ALA A 323 6.19 -0.75 -25.76
N GLN A 324 4.90 -1.05 -25.69
CA GLN A 324 4.29 -1.72 -24.55
C GLN A 324 4.98 -3.06 -24.23
N HIS A 325 5.21 -3.31 -22.96
CA HIS A 325 5.73 -4.61 -22.53
C HIS A 325 4.61 -5.67 -22.56
N PRO A 326 4.85 -6.84 -23.18
CA PRO A 326 3.91 -7.95 -23.06
C PRO A 326 3.80 -8.37 -21.60
N PHE A 327 2.62 -8.85 -21.22
CA PHE A 327 2.41 -9.34 -19.86
C PHE A 327 3.30 -10.57 -19.57
N VAL A 328 4.00 -10.52 -18.45
CA VAL A 328 4.71 -11.66 -17.88
C VAL A 328 3.81 -12.32 -16.85
N LYS A 329 3.41 -13.56 -17.11
CA LYS A 329 2.59 -14.33 -16.17
C LYS A 329 3.47 -14.87 -15.02
N PHE A 330 2.99 -14.74 -13.79
CA PHE A 330 3.67 -15.15 -12.57
C PHE A 330 3.06 -16.38 -11.93
#